data_15e868d808fe397088f2cf93025d77b6
#
_entry.id   15e868d808fe397088f2cf93025d77b6
#
_cell.length_a   1.000
_cell.length_b   1.000
_cell.length_c   1.000
_cell.angle_alpha   90.00
_cell.angle_beta   90.00
_cell.angle_gamma   90.00
#
_symmetry.space_group_name_H-M   'P 1'
#
loop_
_entity.id
_entity.type
_entity.pdbx_description
1 polymer ?
#
loop_
_entity_poly.entity_id
_entity_poly.type
_entity_poly.pdbx_seq_one_letter_code
_entity_poly.pdbx_strand_id
1 'polypeptide(L)'
;MKVYPMRRKDRQAGEEDILRILKENVYGVLSTISEDGWPYGVPVSYVYEDGKIYFHSATMGHKVDNLAHSEKASFCVVGKTELLPEQFPTRYESVIAFGTVTKLEGQDKIDGLMKLVDALSEGYQELGLKKAEAGVNHYNSYCLTIEKVTGKIRK
;
A
#
# COMPACT_ATOMS: atom_id res chain seq x y z
N MET A 1 0.75 -6.71 -18.20
CA MET A 1 -0.54 -6.94 -17.46
C MET A 1 -1.72 -6.63 -18.37
N LYS A 2 -2.78 -7.49 -18.40
CA LYS A 2 -4.02 -7.21 -19.14
C LYS A 2 -4.74 -6.03 -18.51
N VAL A 3 -5.15 -5.05 -19.34
CA VAL A 3 -5.87 -3.86 -18.88
C VAL A 3 -7.37 -4.13 -18.88
N TYR A 4 -8.01 -4.01 -17.73
CA TYR A 4 -9.45 -4.07 -17.60
C TYR A 4 -10.00 -2.64 -17.44
N PRO A 5 -10.84 -2.15 -18.39
CA PRO A 5 -11.41 -0.82 -18.27
C PRO A 5 -12.42 -0.76 -17.12
N MET A 6 -12.46 0.39 -16.43
CA MET A 6 -13.47 0.61 -15.40
C MET A 6 -14.87 0.67 -16.01
N ARG A 7 -15.79 -0.17 -15.50
CA ARG A 7 -17.19 -0.20 -15.98
C ARG A 7 -17.93 1.13 -15.75
N ARG A 8 -17.74 1.73 -14.57
CA ARG A 8 -18.37 3.01 -14.20
C ARG A 8 -17.39 4.15 -14.45
N LYS A 9 -17.27 4.53 -15.73
CA LYS A 9 -16.40 5.64 -16.16
C LYS A 9 -16.78 6.98 -15.52
N ASP A 10 -18.07 7.18 -15.24
CA ASP A 10 -18.61 8.33 -14.52
C ASP A 10 -18.09 8.48 -13.08
N ARG A 11 -17.47 7.45 -12.52
CA ARG A 11 -16.89 7.44 -11.17
C ARG A 11 -15.38 7.30 -11.18
N GLN A 12 -14.76 7.33 -12.33
CA GLN A 12 -13.31 7.24 -12.43
C GLN A 12 -12.69 8.50 -11.83
N ALA A 13 -11.80 8.31 -10.85
CA ALA A 13 -11.04 9.39 -10.24
C ALA A 13 -9.96 9.89 -11.20
N GLY A 14 -9.72 11.20 -11.17
CA GLY A 14 -8.58 11.81 -11.83
C GLY A 14 -7.27 11.55 -11.08
N GLU A 15 -6.15 11.89 -11.71
CA GLU A 15 -4.81 11.70 -11.13
C GLU A 15 -4.64 12.42 -9.80
N GLU A 16 -5.11 13.66 -9.70
CA GLU A 16 -5.03 14.48 -8.49
C GLU A 16 -5.76 13.84 -7.30
N ASP A 17 -6.97 13.31 -7.52
CA ASP A 17 -7.71 12.58 -6.50
C ASP A 17 -7.02 11.27 -6.09
N ILE A 18 -6.46 10.53 -7.05
CA ILE A 18 -5.70 9.31 -6.79
C ILE A 18 -4.52 9.62 -5.88
N LEU A 19 -3.74 10.65 -6.20
CA LEU A 19 -2.59 11.07 -5.40
C LEU A 19 -3.00 11.51 -3.99
N ARG A 20 -4.09 12.28 -3.88
CA ARG A 20 -4.64 12.71 -2.59
C ARG A 20 -5.02 11.50 -1.72
N ILE A 21 -5.80 10.56 -2.27
CA ILE A 21 -6.23 9.36 -1.53
C ILE A 21 -5.02 8.54 -1.06
N LEU A 22 -3.99 8.37 -1.91
CA LEU A 22 -2.78 7.64 -1.55
C LEU A 22 -1.97 8.32 -0.45
N LYS A 23 -1.96 9.67 -0.40
CA LYS A 23 -1.18 10.44 0.57
C LYS A 23 -1.90 10.68 1.90
N GLU A 24 -3.22 10.80 1.90
CA GLU A 24 -4.00 11.14 3.09
C GLU A 24 -4.33 9.93 3.98
N ASN A 25 -4.13 8.71 3.50
CA ASN A 25 -4.45 7.50 4.25
C ASN A 25 -3.19 6.82 4.76
N VAL A 26 -3.32 6.12 5.89
CA VAL A 26 -2.18 5.54 6.64
C VAL A 26 -2.10 4.03 6.54
N TYR A 27 -3.15 3.35 6.06
CA TYR A 27 -3.14 1.92 5.81
C TYR A 27 -3.93 1.56 4.56
N GLY A 28 -3.59 0.41 3.99
CA GLY A 28 -4.29 -0.19 2.86
C GLY A 28 -4.18 -1.70 2.92
N VAL A 29 -4.82 -2.38 1.97
CA VAL A 29 -4.81 -3.84 1.88
C VAL A 29 -3.83 -4.25 0.78
N LEU A 30 -2.75 -4.90 1.19
CA LEU A 30 -1.83 -5.59 0.29
C LEU A 30 -2.42 -6.94 -0.10
N SER A 31 -2.62 -7.16 -1.40
CA SER A 31 -3.12 -8.44 -1.94
C SER A 31 -2.00 -9.14 -2.70
N THR A 32 -1.75 -10.40 -2.31
CA THR A 32 -0.70 -11.28 -2.85
C THR A 32 -1.31 -12.63 -3.22
N ILE A 33 -0.55 -13.47 -3.92
CA ILE A 33 -0.95 -14.83 -4.31
C ILE A 33 -0.08 -15.83 -3.58
N SER A 34 -0.71 -16.78 -2.91
CA SER A 34 -0.05 -17.93 -2.29
C SER A 34 0.40 -18.94 -3.35
N GLU A 35 1.40 -19.76 -3.02
CA GLU A 35 1.94 -20.79 -3.93
C GLU A 35 0.85 -21.76 -4.44
N ASP A 36 -0.14 -22.05 -3.61
CA ASP A 36 -1.31 -22.88 -3.95
C ASP A 36 -2.39 -22.11 -4.74
N GLY A 37 -2.14 -20.86 -5.11
CA GLY A 37 -3.03 -20.03 -5.92
C GLY A 37 -4.09 -19.24 -5.14
N TRP A 38 -4.16 -19.35 -3.82
CA TRP A 38 -5.12 -18.58 -3.04
C TRP A 38 -4.74 -17.08 -2.98
N PRO A 39 -5.68 -16.17 -3.26
CA PRO A 39 -5.48 -14.76 -3.03
C PRO A 39 -5.46 -14.46 -1.53
N TYR A 40 -4.52 -13.65 -1.09
CA TYR A 40 -4.38 -13.23 0.30
C TYR A 40 -4.32 -11.71 0.41
N GLY A 41 -5.26 -11.12 1.12
CA GLY A 41 -5.31 -9.69 1.40
C GLY A 41 -5.04 -9.42 2.87
N VAL A 42 -4.07 -8.55 3.17
CA VAL A 42 -3.71 -8.17 4.54
C VAL A 42 -3.58 -6.65 4.68
N PRO A 43 -4.18 -6.03 5.72
CA PRO A 43 -3.99 -4.62 5.98
C PRO A 43 -2.55 -4.38 6.46
N VAL A 44 -1.93 -3.34 5.93
CA VAL A 44 -0.60 -2.87 6.34
C VAL A 44 -0.57 -1.35 6.36
N SER A 45 0.20 -0.77 7.29
CA SER A 45 0.54 0.65 7.24
C SER A 45 1.51 0.90 6.10
N TYR A 46 1.38 2.04 5.45
CA TYR A 46 2.18 2.39 4.28
C TYR A 46 2.46 3.88 4.18
N VAL A 47 3.40 4.21 3.32
CA VAL A 47 3.60 5.56 2.80
C VAL A 47 3.71 5.52 1.28
N TYR A 48 3.10 6.51 0.63
CA TYR A 48 3.22 6.73 -0.81
C TYR A 48 4.22 7.82 -1.11
N GLU A 49 5.19 7.55 -1.99
CA GLU A 49 6.14 8.54 -2.50
C GLU A 49 6.52 8.19 -3.95
N ASP A 50 6.36 9.14 -4.84
CA ASP A 50 6.84 9.11 -6.24
C ASP A 50 6.55 7.81 -7.00
N GLY A 51 5.28 7.40 -7.00
CA GLY A 51 4.85 6.18 -7.71
C GLY A 51 5.19 4.88 -6.99
N LYS A 52 5.59 4.95 -5.74
CA LYS A 52 5.97 3.81 -4.92
C LYS A 52 5.20 3.77 -3.61
N ILE A 53 4.91 2.57 -3.13
CA ILE A 53 4.31 2.32 -1.83
C ILE A 53 5.31 1.54 -0.98
N TYR A 54 5.69 2.13 0.16
CA TYR A 54 6.61 1.52 1.12
C TYR A 54 5.83 0.94 2.29
N PHE A 55 6.20 -0.26 2.71
CA PHE A 55 5.62 -0.93 3.87
C PHE A 55 6.66 -1.86 4.51
N HIS A 56 6.38 -2.31 5.72
CA HIS A 56 7.26 -3.24 6.44
C HIS A 56 6.50 -4.44 6.98
N SER A 57 7.22 -5.47 7.38
CA SER A 57 6.68 -6.65 8.05
C SER A 57 7.69 -7.26 9.03
N ALA A 58 7.22 -8.20 9.84
CA ALA A 58 8.12 -9.17 10.47
C ALA A 58 8.87 -9.99 9.41
N THR A 59 9.90 -10.72 9.82
CA THR A 59 10.73 -11.53 8.92
C THR A 59 10.07 -12.81 8.45
N MET A 60 8.97 -13.22 9.08
CA MET A 60 8.19 -14.42 8.78
C MET A 60 6.70 -14.10 8.66
N GLY A 61 5.96 -14.96 7.98
CA GLY A 61 4.50 -14.94 7.89
C GLY A 61 3.98 -15.01 6.47
N HIS A 62 2.67 -15.24 6.32
CA HIS A 62 2.01 -15.55 5.06
C HIS A 62 2.33 -14.55 3.94
N LYS A 63 2.31 -13.23 4.22
CA LYS A 63 2.68 -12.24 3.21
C LYS A 63 4.15 -12.32 2.78
N VAL A 64 5.05 -12.73 3.69
CA VAL A 64 6.49 -12.89 3.39
C VAL A 64 6.70 -14.07 2.45
N ASP A 65 6.03 -15.19 2.74
CA ASP A 65 6.08 -16.39 1.91
C ASP A 65 5.49 -16.12 0.51
N ASN A 66 4.34 -15.44 0.47
CA ASN A 66 3.72 -15.07 -0.80
C ASN A 66 4.61 -14.14 -1.65
N LEU A 67 5.26 -13.16 -1.04
CA LEU A 67 6.16 -12.23 -1.75
C LEU A 67 7.46 -12.92 -2.18
N ALA A 68 7.90 -13.96 -1.48
CA ALA A 68 9.01 -14.80 -1.92
C ALA A 68 8.61 -15.68 -3.13
N HIS A 69 7.35 -16.12 -3.19
CA HIS A 69 6.81 -16.89 -4.31
C HIS A 69 6.53 -16.00 -5.55
N SER A 70 5.93 -14.83 -5.35
CA SER A 70 5.55 -13.91 -6.44
C SER A 70 5.72 -12.46 -6.02
N GLU A 71 6.49 -11.71 -6.79
CA GLU A 71 6.68 -10.27 -6.60
C GLU A 71 5.46 -9.41 -7.01
N LYS A 72 4.49 -9.99 -7.73
CA LYS A 72 3.30 -9.27 -8.22
C LYS A 72 2.27 -9.11 -7.12
N ALA A 73 1.82 -7.87 -6.93
CA ALA A 73 0.83 -7.56 -5.92
C ALA A 73 -0.12 -6.46 -6.39
N SER A 74 -1.24 -6.33 -5.68
CA SER A 74 -2.07 -5.14 -5.73
C SER A 74 -2.21 -4.55 -4.33
N PHE A 75 -2.43 -3.23 -4.29
CA PHE A 75 -2.62 -2.48 -3.06
C PHE A 75 -3.88 -1.65 -3.15
N CYS A 76 -4.82 -1.87 -2.23
CA CYS A 76 -6.09 -1.15 -2.18
C CYS A 76 -6.11 -0.19 -1.00
N VAL A 77 -6.40 1.08 -1.29
CA VAL A 77 -6.65 2.10 -0.27
C VAL A 77 -8.11 2.50 -0.37
N VAL A 78 -8.82 2.41 0.75
CA VAL A 78 -10.18 2.92 0.89
C VAL A 78 -10.08 4.21 1.69
N GLY A 79 -10.49 5.32 1.07
CA GLY A 79 -10.51 6.62 1.71
C GLY A 79 -11.86 6.90 2.41
N LYS A 80 -12.35 8.11 2.26
CA LYS A 80 -13.60 8.53 2.92
C LYS A 80 -14.80 7.68 2.47
N THR A 81 -15.61 7.27 3.44
CA THR A 81 -16.82 6.48 3.21
C THR A 81 -17.96 7.09 4.02
N GLU A 82 -19.09 7.34 3.39
CA GLU A 82 -20.30 7.89 4.03
C GLU A 82 -21.52 7.09 3.59
N LEU A 83 -22.25 6.56 4.54
CA LEU A 83 -23.55 5.93 4.27
C LEU A 83 -24.62 7.00 4.12
N LEU A 84 -25.48 6.85 3.12
CA LEU A 84 -26.65 7.70 2.90
C LEU A 84 -27.92 6.82 3.02
N PRO A 85 -28.39 6.53 4.25
CA PRO A 85 -29.42 5.52 4.49
C PRO A 85 -30.72 5.79 3.75
N GLU A 86 -31.15 7.05 3.70
CA GLU A 86 -32.40 7.46 3.04
C GLU A 86 -32.37 7.32 1.51
N GLN A 87 -31.19 7.27 0.92
CA GLN A 87 -30.98 7.16 -0.51
C GLN A 87 -30.41 5.80 -0.93
N PHE A 88 -30.16 4.92 0.03
CA PHE A 88 -29.54 3.59 -0.12
C PHE A 88 -28.10 3.53 -0.68
N PRO A 89 -27.49 4.60 -1.25
CA PRO A 89 -26.13 4.52 -1.72
C PRO A 89 -25.10 4.83 -0.64
N THR A 90 -23.86 4.41 -0.91
CA THR A 90 -22.67 4.81 -0.16
C THR A 90 -21.87 5.79 -1.02
N ARG A 91 -21.49 6.92 -0.46
CA ARG A 91 -20.38 7.73 -0.97
C ARG A 91 -19.09 7.05 -0.58
N TYR A 92 -18.15 7.00 -1.47
CA TYR A 92 -16.85 6.37 -1.21
C TYR A 92 -15.78 6.86 -2.16
N GLU A 93 -14.56 6.70 -1.71
CA GLU A 93 -13.38 6.84 -2.55
C GLU A 93 -12.42 5.68 -2.32
N SER A 94 -11.76 5.22 -3.36
CA SER A 94 -10.79 4.14 -3.29
C SER A 94 -9.79 4.22 -4.43
N VAL A 95 -8.60 3.68 -4.18
CA VAL A 95 -7.55 3.51 -5.16
C VAL A 95 -7.08 2.06 -5.13
N ILE A 96 -6.85 1.50 -6.32
CA ILE A 96 -6.20 0.19 -6.48
C ILE A 96 -4.96 0.40 -7.34
N ALA A 97 -3.80 0.13 -6.76
CA ALA A 97 -2.51 0.10 -7.43
C ALA A 97 -2.09 -1.34 -7.69
N PHE A 98 -1.51 -1.59 -8.87
CA PHE A 98 -0.90 -2.86 -9.24
C PHE A 98 0.57 -2.62 -9.49
N GLY A 99 1.42 -3.53 -9.07
CA GLY A 99 2.85 -3.37 -9.28
C GLY A 99 3.67 -4.57 -8.84
N THR A 100 4.96 -4.33 -8.84
CA THR A 100 5.98 -5.29 -8.45
C THR A 100 6.57 -4.90 -7.10
N VAL A 101 6.61 -5.84 -6.17
CA VAL A 101 7.15 -5.64 -4.82
C VAL A 101 8.61 -6.08 -4.79
N THR A 102 9.48 -5.19 -4.36
CA THR A 102 10.89 -5.46 -4.10
C THR A 102 11.15 -5.47 -2.60
N LYS A 103 11.83 -6.50 -2.10
CA LYS A 103 12.38 -6.51 -0.75
C LYS A 103 13.63 -5.65 -0.72
N LEU A 104 13.66 -4.68 0.17
CA LEU A 104 14.78 -3.75 0.32
C LEU A 104 15.86 -4.34 1.20
N GLU A 105 17.11 -4.10 0.86
CA GLU A 105 18.29 -4.62 1.56
C GLU A 105 19.27 -3.49 1.90
N GLY A 106 20.19 -3.75 2.83
CA GLY A 106 21.23 -2.79 3.22
C GLY A 106 20.65 -1.45 3.70
N GLN A 107 21.22 -0.34 3.21
CA GLN A 107 20.76 1.01 3.56
C GLN A 107 19.35 1.29 3.06
N ASP A 108 18.97 0.81 1.88
CA ASP A 108 17.61 0.99 1.32
C ASP A 108 16.53 0.41 2.23
N LYS A 109 16.83 -0.67 2.97
CA LYS A 109 15.92 -1.26 3.95
C LYS A 109 15.64 -0.32 5.13
N ILE A 110 16.67 0.33 5.64
CA ILE A 110 16.55 1.33 6.70
C ILE A 110 15.82 2.56 6.19
N ASP A 111 16.20 3.06 5.02
CA ASP A 111 15.60 4.23 4.39
C ASP A 111 14.11 4.01 4.09
N GLY A 112 13.74 2.82 3.62
CA GLY A 112 12.34 2.45 3.40
C GLY A 112 11.51 2.42 4.68
N LEU A 113 12.08 1.95 5.79
CA LEU A 113 11.41 2.01 7.10
C LEU A 113 11.33 3.45 7.62
N MET A 114 12.38 4.25 7.41
CA MET A 114 12.40 5.66 7.83
C MET A 114 11.36 6.51 7.12
N LYS A 115 11.01 6.21 5.85
CA LYS A 115 9.87 6.86 5.17
C LYS A 115 8.55 6.67 5.91
N LEU A 116 8.34 5.49 6.50
CA LEU A 116 7.16 5.22 7.34
C LEU A 116 7.24 5.99 8.68
N VAL A 117 8.42 6.04 9.29
CA VAL A 117 8.64 6.81 10.53
C VAL A 117 8.36 8.29 10.30
N ASP A 118 8.89 8.86 9.22
CA ASP A 118 8.71 10.27 8.88
C ASP A 118 7.25 10.63 8.65
N ALA A 119 6.51 9.75 7.97
CA ALA A 119 5.11 9.99 7.65
C ALA A 119 4.13 9.69 8.80
N LEU A 120 4.42 8.69 9.64
CA LEU A 120 3.48 8.15 10.62
C LEU A 120 3.89 8.40 12.07
N SER A 121 5.10 8.89 12.30
CA SER A 121 5.68 9.08 13.65
C SER A 121 6.46 10.40 13.73
N GLU A 122 5.84 11.48 13.27
CA GLU A 122 6.44 12.82 13.30
C GLU A 122 6.92 13.18 14.72
N GLY A 123 8.13 13.73 14.82
CA GLY A 123 8.78 14.07 16.08
C GLY A 123 9.58 12.91 16.73
N TYR A 124 9.50 11.71 16.18
CA TYR A 124 10.22 10.53 16.70
C TYR A 124 11.29 9.98 15.75
N GLN A 125 11.75 10.79 14.79
CA GLN A 125 12.67 10.34 13.74
C GLN A 125 14.00 9.82 14.29
N GLU A 126 14.59 10.51 15.27
CA GLU A 126 15.86 10.08 15.89
C GLU A 126 15.72 8.72 16.60
N LEU A 127 14.64 8.54 17.36
CA LEU A 127 14.33 7.28 18.03
C LEU A 127 14.02 6.19 17.01
N GLY A 128 13.29 6.52 15.94
CA GLY A 128 12.96 5.63 14.85
C GLY A 128 14.21 5.11 14.15
N LEU A 129 15.17 5.97 13.83
CA LEU A 129 16.43 5.59 13.20
C LEU A 129 17.25 4.64 14.10
N LYS A 130 17.41 4.96 15.37
CA LYS A 130 18.10 4.07 16.33
C LYS A 130 17.47 2.68 16.40
N LYS A 131 16.13 2.61 16.40
CA LYS A 131 15.39 1.33 16.39
C LYS A 131 15.53 0.59 15.08
N ALA A 132 15.48 1.29 13.94
CA ALA A 132 15.64 0.71 12.62
C ALA A 132 17.01 0.07 12.44
N GLU A 133 18.08 0.76 12.84
CA GLU A 133 19.45 0.26 12.79
C GLU A 133 19.68 -0.93 13.74
N ALA A 134 19.26 -0.78 15.00
CA ALA A 134 19.42 -1.84 16.01
C ALA A 134 18.59 -3.09 15.68
N GLY A 135 17.43 -2.93 15.08
CA GLY A 135 16.48 -3.99 14.75
C GLY A 135 16.57 -4.51 13.31
N VAL A 136 17.62 -4.16 12.55
CA VAL A 136 17.70 -4.41 11.10
C VAL A 136 17.46 -5.89 10.69
N ASN A 137 17.76 -6.84 11.56
CA ASN A 137 17.53 -8.27 11.31
C ASN A 137 16.14 -8.76 11.75
N HIS A 138 15.30 -7.90 12.34
CA HIS A 138 14.02 -8.29 12.93
C HIS A 138 12.81 -7.80 12.13
N TYR A 139 13.02 -7.12 11.01
CA TYR A 139 11.95 -6.71 10.10
C TYR A 139 12.36 -6.87 8.64
N ASN A 140 11.37 -6.91 7.76
CA ASN A 140 11.56 -6.72 6.32
C ASN A 140 10.96 -5.38 5.91
N SER A 141 11.62 -4.67 5.01
CA SER A 141 11.14 -3.47 4.35
C SER A 141 10.90 -3.76 2.87
N TYR A 142 9.81 -3.26 2.34
CA TYR A 142 9.38 -3.51 0.97
C TYR A 142 9.01 -2.23 0.25
N CYS A 143 9.19 -2.25 -1.06
CA CYS A 143 8.75 -1.22 -1.97
C CYS A 143 7.90 -1.83 -3.08
N LEU A 144 6.63 -1.44 -3.20
CA LEU A 144 5.79 -1.74 -4.36
C LEU A 144 5.95 -0.61 -5.38
N THR A 145 6.58 -0.90 -6.51
CA THR A 145 6.65 0.03 -7.65
C THR A 145 5.35 -0.08 -8.46
N ILE A 146 4.61 1.02 -8.55
CA ILE A 146 3.31 1.06 -9.20
C ILE A 146 3.48 1.03 -10.71
N GLU A 147 2.92 0.02 -11.37
CA GLU A 147 2.85 -0.11 -12.83
C GLU A 147 1.54 0.39 -13.38
N LYS A 148 0.46 0.27 -12.59
CA LYS A 148 -0.87 0.72 -12.94
C LYS A 148 -1.64 1.12 -11.70
N VAL A 149 -2.38 2.22 -11.79
CA VAL A 149 -3.27 2.68 -10.72
C VAL A 149 -4.63 3.06 -11.29
N THR A 150 -5.67 2.79 -10.52
CA THR A 150 -7.04 3.22 -10.83
C THR A 150 -7.69 3.77 -9.56
N GLY A 151 -8.44 4.85 -9.69
CA GLY A 151 -9.21 5.43 -8.59
C GLY A 151 -10.70 5.45 -8.92
N LYS A 152 -11.52 5.36 -7.89
CA LYS A 152 -12.97 5.41 -8.00
C LYS A 152 -13.57 6.26 -6.91
N ILE A 153 -14.40 7.21 -7.30
CA ILE A 153 -15.10 8.13 -6.38
C ILE A 153 -16.59 8.12 -6.71
N ARG A 154 -17.40 8.03 -5.68
CA ARG A 154 -18.81 8.33 -5.72
C ARG A 154 -19.12 9.49 -4.78
N LYS A 155 -19.47 10.64 -5.34
CA LYS A 155 -19.94 11.85 -4.63
C LYS A 155 -21.37 11.69 -4.18
#